data_f7f6e2e5a14de8d89b031028bddddcea
#
_entry.id   f7f6e2e5a14de8d89b031028bddddcea
#
_cell.length_a   1.000
_cell.length_b   1.000
_cell.length_c   1.000
_cell.angle_alpha   90.00
_cell.angle_beta   90.00
_cell.angle_gamma   90.00
#
_symmetry.space_group_name_H-M   'P 1'
#
loop_
_entity.id
_entity.type
_entity.pdbx_description
1 polymer ?
#
loop_
_entity_poly.entity_id
_entity_poly.type
_entity_poly.pdbx_seq_one_letter_code
_entity_poly.pdbx_strand_id
1 'polypeptide(L)' 'MTKVSNAKELGALVRQRLKQAGLTLKDAAGIAGVGIRFLSELERGKPTLQLGLAIEVLQLFGLELHVRARGERS' A
#
# COMPACT_ATOMS: atom_id res chain seq x y z
N MET A 1 -0.48 -5.73 14.37
CA MET A 1 -0.20 -5.91 12.93
C MET A 1 -1.46 -6.37 12.22
N THR A 2 -1.79 -5.73 11.11
CA THR A 2 -3.01 -6.06 10.36
C THR A 2 -2.74 -7.17 9.36
N LYS A 3 -3.57 -8.19 9.37
CA LYS A 3 -3.50 -9.26 8.38
C LYS A 3 -4.12 -8.78 7.06
N VAL A 4 -3.42 -9.00 5.95
CA VAL A 4 -3.90 -8.65 4.62
C VAL A 4 -4.00 -9.93 3.80
N SER A 5 -5.17 -10.21 3.27
CA SER A 5 -5.44 -11.45 2.54
C SER A 5 -5.54 -11.23 1.02
N ASN A 6 -5.66 -10.00 0.56
CA ASN A 6 -5.79 -9.70 -0.86
C ASN A 6 -5.40 -8.27 -1.15
N ALA A 7 -5.30 -7.95 -2.44
CA ALA A 7 -4.88 -6.61 -2.89
C ALA A 7 -5.86 -5.52 -2.44
N LYS A 8 -7.14 -5.84 -2.36
CA LYS A 8 -8.16 -4.87 -1.96
C LYS A 8 -7.98 -4.44 -0.52
N GLU A 9 -7.68 -5.39 0.36
CA GLU A 9 -7.41 -5.08 1.76
C GLU A 9 -6.14 -4.26 1.92
N LEU A 10 -5.12 -4.56 1.14
CA LEU A 10 -3.88 -3.78 1.14
C LEU A 10 -4.15 -2.34 0.71
N GLY A 11 -4.91 -2.18 -0.37
CA GLY A 11 -5.27 -0.85 -0.86
C GLY A 11 -6.01 -0.02 0.17
N ALA A 12 -6.91 -0.64 0.92
CA ALA A 12 -7.65 0.04 1.98
C ALA A 12 -6.72 0.55 3.09
N LEU A 13 -5.71 -0.23 3.45
CA LEU A 13 -4.71 0.20 4.44
C LEU A 13 -3.88 1.38 3.93
N VAL A 14 -3.47 1.36 2.67
CA VAL A 14 -2.75 2.47 2.07
C VAL A 14 -3.59 3.74 2.11
N ARG A 15 -4.86 3.62 1.69
CA ARG A 15 -5.78 4.75 1.70
C ARG A 15 -5.94 5.35 3.09
N GLN A 16 -6.10 4.49 4.09
CA GLN A 16 -6.24 4.91 5.47
C GLN A 16 -4.97 5.65 5.94
N ARG A 17 -3.81 5.11 5.59
CA ARG A 17 -2.54 5.71 5.99
C ARG A 17 -2.35 7.10 5.39
N LEU A 18 -2.69 7.27 4.12
CA LEU A 18 -2.60 8.57 3.46
C LEU A 18 -3.56 9.58 4.09
N LYS A 19 -4.76 9.15 4.44
CA LYS A 19 -5.72 10.00 5.15
C LYS A 19 -5.18 10.45 6.51
N GLN A 20 -4.58 9.52 7.26
CA GLN A 20 -3.97 9.84 8.55
C GLN A 20 -2.85 10.86 8.42
N ALA A 21 -2.12 10.81 7.32
CA ALA A 21 -1.04 11.75 7.04
C ALA A 21 -1.53 13.08 6.46
N GLY A 22 -2.81 13.21 6.19
CA GLY A 22 -3.37 14.43 5.61
C GLY A 22 -3.00 14.63 4.15
N LEU A 23 -2.68 13.55 3.43
CA LEU A 23 -2.22 13.64 2.04
C LEU A 23 -3.34 13.32 1.06
N THR A 24 -3.42 14.12 -0.01
CA THR A 24 -4.23 13.76 -1.17
C THR A 24 -3.49 12.74 -2.00
N LEU A 25 -4.20 12.08 -2.91
CA LEU A 25 -3.60 11.14 -3.84
C LEU A 25 -2.49 11.80 -4.66
N LYS A 26 -2.74 13.02 -5.12
CA LYS A 26 -1.78 13.80 -5.90
C LYS A 26 -0.52 14.09 -5.09
N ASP A 27 -0.69 14.53 -3.83
CA ASP A 27 0.44 14.83 -2.96
C ASP A 27 1.28 13.58 -2.71
N ALA A 28 0.63 12.48 -2.40
CA ALA A 28 1.31 11.22 -2.12
C ALA A 28 2.06 10.69 -3.35
N ALA A 29 1.45 10.78 -4.52
CA ALA A 29 2.09 10.34 -5.76
C ALA A 29 3.34 11.18 -6.05
N GLY A 30 3.27 12.50 -5.82
CA GLY A 30 4.42 13.37 -5.98
C GLY A 30 5.56 13.04 -5.03
N ILE A 31 5.24 12.79 -3.76
CA ILE A 31 6.24 12.42 -2.75
C ILE A 31 6.89 11.08 -3.09
N ALA A 32 6.09 10.11 -3.50
CA ALA A 32 6.58 8.77 -3.80
C ALA A 32 7.28 8.67 -5.15
N GLY A 33 7.13 9.68 -6.02
CA GLY A 33 7.71 9.62 -7.35
C GLY A 33 7.02 8.63 -8.27
N VAL A 34 5.73 8.36 -8.04
CA VAL A 34 4.93 7.44 -8.86
C VAL A 34 3.79 8.20 -9.53
N GLY A 35 3.18 7.59 -10.55
CA GLY A 35 2.02 8.18 -11.20
C GLY A 35 0.80 8.16 -10.29
N ILE A 36 -0.05 9.18 -10.40
CA ILE A 36 -1.32 9.23 -9.66
C ILE A 36 -2.15 8.01 -9.98
N ARG A 37 -2.14 7.58 -11.24
CA ARG A 37 -2.88 6.40 -11.66
C ARG A 37 -2.42 5.14 -10.93
N PHE A 38 -1.10 4.96 -10.79
CA PHE A 38 -0.56 3.81 -10.07
C PHE A 38 -1.06 3.81 -8.62
N LEU A 39 -0.95 4.95 -7.95
CA LEU A 39 -1.35 5.06 -6.56
C LEU A 39 -2.86 4.85 -6.39
N SER A 40 -3.65 5.39 -7.30
CA SER A 40 -5.10 5.18 -7.31
C SER A 40 -5.44 3.70 -7.47
N GLU A 41 -4.76 3.00 -8.38
CA GLU A 41 -4.98 1.57 -8.59
C GLU A 41 -4.55 0.76 -7.36
N LEU A 42 -3.48 1.16 -6.70
CA LEU A 42 -3.05 0.52 -5.46
C LEU A 42 -4.12 0.65 -4.38
N GLU A 43 -4.67 1.85 -4.19
CA GLU A 43 -5.73 2.08 -3.20
C GLU A 43 -6.99 1.27 -3.49
N ARG A 44 -7.31 1.07 -4.75
CA ARG A 44 -8.49 0.30 -5.15
C ARG A 44 -8.26 -1.21 -5.13
N GLY A 45 -7.00 -1.62 -4.93
CA GLY A 45 -6.68 -3.04 -4.84
C GLY A 45 -6.62 -3.76 -6.16
N LYS A 46 -6.11 -3.10 -7.20
CA LYS A 46 -5.91 -3.75 -8.49
C LYS A 46 -4.93 -4.91 -8.34
N PRO A 47 -5.32 -6.16 -8.68
CA PRO A 47 -4.47 -7.32 -8.39
C PRO A 47 -3.25 -7.46 -9.30
N THR A 48 -3.19 -6.72 -10.40
CA THR A 48 -2.12 -6.82 -11.38
C THR A 48 -1.08 -5.71 -11.24
N LEU A 49 -0.98 -5.07 -10.08
CA LEU A 49 0.00 -4.02 -9.84
C LEU A 49 1.42 -4.57 -9.79
N GLN A 50 2.36 -3.71 -10.14
CA GLN A 50 3.78 -4.00 -10.00
C GLN A 50 4.13 -4.08 -8.51
N LEU A 51 4.39 -5.28 -8.02
CA LEU A 51 4.57 -5.54 -6.59
C LEU A 51 5.77 -4.80 -6.01
N GLY A 52 6.90 -4.78 -6.70
CA GLY A 52 8.08 -4.08 -6.20
C GLY A 52 7.83 -2.62 -5.94
N LEU A 53 7.16 -1.95 -6.87
CA LEU A 53 6.82 -0.54 -6.72
C LEU A 53 5.81 -0.33 -5.59
N ALA A 54 4.85 -1.23 -5.45
CA ALA A 54 3.88 -1.17 -4.36
C ALA A 54 4.58 -1.27 -3.00
N ILE A 55 5.53 -2.17 -2.86
CA ILE A 55 6.30 -2.32 -1.61
C ILE A 55 7.08 -1.05 -1.29
N GLU A 56 7.71 -0.43 -2.29
CA GLU A 56 8.43 0.82 -2.09
C GLU A 56 7.50 1.93 -1.58
N VAL A 57 6.31 2.04 -2.16
CA VAL A 57 5.31 3.02 -1.72
C VAL A 57 4.90 2.75 -0.27
N LEU A 58 4.66 1.50 0.08
CA LEU A 58 4.31 1.12 1.45
C LEU A 58 5.39 1.60 2.43
N GLN A 59 6.64 1.28 2.15
CA GLN A 59 7.75 1.65 3.01
C GLN A 59 7.87 3.15 3.18
N LEU A 60 7.69 3.90 2.09
CA LEU A 60 7.78 5.34 2.13
C LEU A 60 6.76 5.97 3.08
N PHE A 61 5.56 5.39 3.16
CA PHE A 61 4.51 5.91 4.03
C PHE A 61 4.46 5.20 5.39
N GLY A 62 5.53 4.50 5.76
CA GLY A 62 5.66 3.93 7.09
C GLY A 62 4.94 2.61 7.29
N LEU A 63 4.60 1.92 6.20
CA LEU A 63 4.01 0.60 6.26
C LEU A 63 5.05 -0.46 5.94
N GLU A 64 5.04 -1.56 6.69
CA GLU A 64 5.95 -2.67 6.45
C GLU A 64 5.17 -3.89 6.00
N LEU A 65 5.72 -4.60 5.02
CA LEU A 65 5.15 -5.85 4.57
C LEU A 65 5.85 -7.01 5.28
N HIS A 66 5.07 -7.81 5.97
CA HIS A 66 5.58 -8.99 6.67
C HIS A 66 4.96 -10.24 6.06
N VAL A 67 5.80 -11.24 5.82
CA VAL A 67 5.34 -12.52 5.26
C VAL A 67 5.65 -13.61 6.26
N ARG A 68 4.66 -14.43 6.53
CA ARG A 68 4.77 -15.49 7.51
C ARG A 68 4.12 -16.76 6.95
N ALA A 69 4.79 -17.89 7.13
CA ALA A 69 4.23 -19.15 6.67
C ALA A 69 2.97 -19.49 7.46
N ARG A 70 1.99 -20.06 6.77
CA ARG A 70 0.75 -20.47 7.42
C ARG A 70 1.04 -21.52 8.47
N GLY A 71 0.45 -21.35 9.65
CA GLY A 71 0.63 -22.29 10.75
C GLY A 71 1.83 -22.01 11.64
N GLU A 72 2.70 -21.06 11.27
CA GLU A 72 3.82 -20.66 12.12
C GLU A 72 3.34 -19.79 13.28
N ARG A 73 3.96 -19.98 14.43
CA ARG A 73 3.76 -19.12 15.58
C ARG A 73 4.84 -18.04 15.59
N SER A 74 4.42 -16.84 15.82
CA SER A 74 5.35 -15.72 15.94
C SER A 74 5.95 -15.60 17.33
#